data_006a56f9c440ebf4e14cf222546e60aa
#
_entry.id   006a56f9c440ebf4e14cf222546e60aa
#
_cell.length_a   1.000
_cell.length_b   1.000
_cell.length_c   1.000
_cell.angle_alpha   90.00
_cell.angle_beta   90.00
_cell.angle_gamma   90.00
#
_symmetry.space_group_name_H-M   'P 1'
#
loop_
_entity.id
_entity.type
_entity.pdbx_description
1 polymer ?
#
loop_
_entity_poly.entity_id
_entity_poly.type
_entity_poly.pdbx_seq_one_letter_code
_entity_poly.pdbx_strand_id
1 'polypeptide(L)'
;MNTLLSNSLIDAINKWSLLKELVNNLTDDKSNLPLEVEGLQGSFNSLLTCQIVKANKNKFLSQLQYLSGKKAEKDEKPISTDFLIVVPTEKEEQSVISDLMAFSEDTEIITLPWWNTVPYRSCAKGALVFGQRAGALAKLLSRDERKVSSKKSRIFIMNQRAFLTPVPPAQYLKQFIFNLEVGQS
;
A
#
# COMPACT_ATOMS: atom_id res chain seq x y z
N MET A 1 24.14 -2.12 -12.85
CA MET A 1 24.21 -3.48 -13.42
C MET A 1 23.14 -4.45 -12.89
N ASN A 2 22.31 -4.07 -11.91
CA ASN A 2 21.26 -4.93 -11.30
C ASN A 2 19.88 -4.86 -12.00
N THR A 3 19.64 -3.90 -12.87
CA THR A 3 18.32 -3.65 -13.49
C THR A 3 17.96 -4.65 -14.60
N LEU A 4 18.93 -5.17 -15.34
CA LEU A 4 18.65 -6.11 -16.46
C LEU A 4 18.27 -7.51 -16.00
N LEU A 5 18.84 -7.99 -14.90
CA LEU A 5 18.49 -9.31 -14.35
C LEU A 5 17.11 -9.30 -13.69
N SER A 6 16.74 -8.19 -13.05
CA SER A 6 15.40 -8.05 -12.45
C SER A 6 14.30 -8.00 -13.51
N ASN A 7 14.52 -7.35 -14.64
CA ASN A 7 13.54 -7.25 -15.71
C ASN A 7 13.28 -8.59 -16.41
N SER A 8 14.34 -9.39 -16.69
CA SER A 8 14.19 -10.71 -17.28
C SER A 8 13.45 -11.69 -16.37
N LEU A 9 13.69 -11.62 -15.05
CA LEU A 9 12.98 -12.42 -14.07
C LEU A 9 11.50 -12.00 -13.98
N ILE A 10 11.23 -10.72 -13.91
CA ILE A 10 9.87 -10.18 -13.89
C ILE A 10 9.12 -10.56 -15.17
N ASP A 11 9.77 -10.53 -16.34
CA ASP A 11 9.17 -10.94 -17.61
C ASP A 11 8.87 -12.46 -17.66
N ALA A 12 9.74 -13.28 -17.11
CA ALA A 12 9.50 -14.72 -17.00
C ALA A 12 8.31 -15.03 -16.07
N ILE A 13 8.24 -14.33 -14.94
CA ILE A 13 7.15 -14.43 -13.97
C ILE A 13 5.83 -13.95 -14.56
N ASN A 14 5.85 -12.83 -15.31
CA ASN A 14 4.67 -12.32 -16.01
C ASN A 14 4.11 -13.29 -17.07
N LYS A 15 4.90 -14.26 -17.53
CA LYS A 15 4.46 -15.30 -18.47
C LYS A 15 3.89 -16.54 -17.78
N TRP A 16 4.06 -16.66 -16.47
CA TRP A 16 3.60 -17.82 -15.72
C TRP A 16 2.06 -17.83 -15.60
N SER A 17 1.43 -18.81 -16.25
CA SER A 17 -0.04 -18.90 -16.35
C SER A 17 -0.72 -19.08 -14.99
N LEU A 18 -0.15 -19.91 -14.11
CA LEU A 18 -0.68 -20.14 -12.77
C LEU A 18 -0.70 -18.87 -11.93
N LEU A 19 0.36 -18.06 -12.01
CA LEU A 19 0.40 -16.79 -11.30
C LEU A 19 -0.64 -15.80 -11.81
N LYS A 20 -0.85 -15.76 -13.13
CA LYS A 20 -1.89 -14.93 -13.75
C LYS A 20 -3.29 -15.34 -13.28
N GLU A 21 -3.55 -16.63 -13.26
CA GLU A 21 -4.82 -17.17 -12.78
C GLU A 21 -5.06 -16.82 -11.31
N LEU A 22 -4.03 -17.01 -10.47
CA LEU A 22 -4.08 -16.63 -9.05
C LEU A 22 -4.37 -15.15 -8.86
N VAL A 23 -3.64 -14.28 -9.58
CA VAL A 23 -3.85 -12.82 -9.53
C VAL A 23 -5.26 -12.45 -9.99
N ASN A 24 -5.75 -13.05 -11.07
CA ASN A 24 -7.11 -12.81 -11.56
C ASN A 24 -8.15 -13.21 -10.50
N ASN A 25 -8.01 -14.38 -9.89
CA ASN A 25 -8.92 -14.85 -8.84
C ASN A 25 -8.90 -13.93 -7.60
N LEU A 26 -7.72 -13.39 -7.22
CA LEU A 26 -7.58 -12.47 -6.10
C LEU A 26 -8.11 -11.05 -6.40
N THR A 27 -8.20 -10.68 -7.67
CA THR A 27 -8.67 -9.35 -8.09
C THR A 27 -10.08 -9.34 -8.66
N ASP A 28 -10.72 -10.51 -8.79
CA ASP A 28 -12.10 -10.60 -9.25
C ASP A 28 -13.08 -10.13 -8.17
N ASP A 29 -13.95 -9.18 -8.52
CA ASP A 29 -14.97 -8.65 -7.61
C ASP A 29 -16.02 -9.69 -7.19
N LYS A 30 -16.07 -10.83 -7.90
CA LYS A 30 -16.97 -11.95 -7.60
C LYS A 30 -16.33 -13.03 -6.75
N SER A 31 -15.05 -12.90 -6.42
CA SER A 31 -14.35 -13.87 -5.59
C SER A 31 -14.92 -13.87 -4.17
N ASN A 32 -15.12 -15.07 -3.61
CA ASN A 32 -15.48 -15.22 -2.21
C ASN A 32 -14.27 -14.88 -1.33
N LEU A 33 -14.28 -13.74 -0.71
CA LEU A 33 -13.23 -13.32 0.25
C LEU A 33 -13.66 -13.71 1.67
N PRO A 34 -12.74 -14.10 2.55
CA PRO A 34 -11.27 -14.11 2.38
C PRO A 34 -10.76 -15.31 1.58
N LEU A 35 -9.65 -15.11 0.85
CA LEU A 35 -8.91 -16.17 0.16
C LEU A 35 -7.64 -16.50 0.95
N GLU A 36 -7.40 -17.78 1.16
CA GLU A 36 -6.19 -18.31 1.77
C GLU A 36 -5.24 -18.81 0.68
N VAL A 37 -3.98 -18.38 0.74
CA VAL A 37 -2.94 -18.76 -0.21
C VAL A 37 -1.79 -19.38 0.56
N GLU A 38 -1.56 -20.68 0.35
CA GLU A 38 -0.52 -21.43 1.02
C GLU A 38 0.68 -21.68 0.10
N GLY A 39 1.81 -22.09 0.70
CA GLY A 39 3.01 -22.53 -0.04
C GLY A 39 3.87 -21.37 -0.57
N LEU A 40 3.56 -20.13 -0.25
CA LEU A 40 4.40 -19.00 -0.62
C LEU A 40 5.64 -18.93 0.29
N GLN A 41 6.84 -18.95 -0.31
CA GLN A 41 8.10 -18.90 0.43
C GLN A 41 8.97 -17.72 0.00
N GLY A 42 9.75 -17.19 0.94
CA GLY A 42 10.68 -16.08 0.71
C GLY A 42 9.99 -14.84 0.14
N SER A 43 10.63 -14.23 -0.85
CA SER A 43 10.15 -12.99 -1.49
C SER A 43 8.92 -13.18 -2.40
N PHE A 44 8.40 -14.40 -2.52
CA PHE A 44 7.27 -14.69 -3.42
C PHE A 44 5.98 -14.01 -2.96
N ASN A 45 5.78 -13.83 -1.64
CA ASN A 45 4.69 -13.05 -1.07
C ASN A 45 4.69 -11.60 -1.57
N SER A 46 5.86 -10.98 -1.53
CA SER A 46 6.05 -9.59 -1.98
C SER A 46 5.87 -9.46 -3.48
N LEU A 47 6.34 -10.45 -4.25
CA LEU A 47 6.14 -10.51 -5.69
C LEU A 47 4.65 -10.65 -6.05
N LEU A 48 3.92 -11.58 -5.41
CA LEU A 48 2.48 -11.75 -5.61
C LEU A 48 1.73 -10.45 -5.29
N THR A 49 2.08 -9.79 -4.19
CA THR A 49 1.52 -8.49 -3.83
C THR A 49 1.74 -7.44 -4.93
N CYS A 50 2.95 -7.34 -5.48
CA CYS A 50 3.24 -6.44 -6.60
C CYS A 50 2.38 -6.73 -7.83
N GLN A 51 2.15 -8.00 -8.14
CA GLN A 51 1.30 -8.40 -9.28
C GLN A 51 -0.18 -8.03 -9.02
N ILE A 52 -0.69 -8.24 -7.82
CA ILE A 52 -2.05 -7.82 -7.43
C ILE A 52 -2.20 -6.31 -7.54
N VAL A 53 -1.23 -5.54 -7.04
CA VAL A 53 -1.23 -4.07 -7.12
C VAL A 53 -1.24 -3.60 -8.57
N LYS A 54 -0.43 -4.21 -9.45
CA LYS A 54 -0.41 -3.92 -10.89
C LYS A 54 -1.74 -4.25 -11.55
N ALA A 55 -2.33 -5.40 -11.27
CA ALA A 55 -3.60 -5.82 -11.83
C ALA A 55 -4.74 -4.86 -11.44
N ASN A 56 -4.81 -4.49 -10.17
CA ASN A 56 -5.79 -3.53 -9.69
C ASN A 56 -5.58 -2.12 -10.27
N LYS A 57 -4.34 -1.68 -10.43
CA LYS A 57 -4.02 -0.40 -11.09
C LYS A 57 -4.49 -0.39 -12.55
N ASN A 58 -4.24 -1.47 -13.29
CA ASN A 58 -4.67 -1.58 -14.69
C ASN A 58 -6.21 -1.61 -14.80
N LYS A 59 -6.88 -2.31 -13.91
CA LYS A 59 -8.35 -2.34 -13.81
C LYS A 59 -8.91 -0.94 -13.54
N PHE A 60 -8.31 -0.21 -12.60
CA PHE A 60 -8.67 1.17 -12.29
C PHE A 60 -8.46 2.12 -13.49
N LEU A 61 -7.32 2.03 -14.18
CA LEU A 61 -7.03 2.87 -15.36
C LEU A 61 -8.00 2.57 -16.51
N SER A 62 -8.36 1.31 -16.74
CA SER A 62 -9.34 0.95 -17.77
C SER A 62 -10.74 1.49 -17.46
N GLN A 63 -11.14 1.48 -16.18
CA GLN A 63 -12.40 2.07 -15.75
C GLN A 63 -12.39 3.60 -15.91
N LEU A 64 -11.30 4.28 -15.56
CA LEU A 64 -11.18 5.73 -15.80
C LEU A 64 -11.25 6.10 -17.26
N GLN A 65 -10.63 5.33 -18.16
CA GLN A 65 -10.71 5.54 -19.62
C GLN A 65 -12.15 5.35 -20.12
N TYR A 66 -12.86 4.36 -19.60
CA TYR A 66 -14.27 4.14 -19.94
C TYR A 66 -15.15 5.30 -19.48
N LEU A 67 -14.92 5.82 -18.28
CA LEU A 67 -15.68 6.95 -17.70
C LEU A 67 -15.38 8.28 -18.39
N SER A 68 -14.14 8.50 -18.84
CA SER A 68 -13.78 9.72 -19.58
C SER A 68 -14.42 9.80 -20.97
N GLY A 69 -14.80 8.67 -21.55
CA GLY A 69 -15.55 8.59 -22.82
C GLY A 69 -17.07 8.75 -22.68
N LYS A 70 -17.62 8.61 -21.46
CA LYS A 70 -19.01 8.92 -21.12
C LYS A 70 -19.00 10.15 -20.19
N LYS A 71 -19.92 11.12 -20.39
CA LYS A 71 -20.12 12.19 -19.40
C LYS A 71 -20.28 11.54 -18.02
N ALA A 72 -19.27 11.72 -17.17
CA ALA A 72 -19.23 11.14 -15.85
C ALA A 72 -20.51 11.52 -15.08
N GLU A 73 -21.31 10.57 -14.73
CA GLU A 73 -22.33 10.76 -13.67
C GLU A 73 -21.55 11.03 -12.38
N LYS A 74 -21.93 12.13 -11.69
CA LYS A 74 -21.21 12.74 -10.55
C LYS A 74 -21.01 11.82 -9.33
N ASP A 75 -21.54 10.59 -9.33
CA ASP A 75 -21.63 9.76 -8.13
C ASP A 75 -20.71 8.51 -8.11
N GLU A 76 -19.91 8.26 -9.17
CA GLU A 76 -18.99 7.14 -9.14
C GLU A 76 -17.73 7.50 -8.37
N LYS A 77 -17.62 6.92 -7.15
CA LYS A 77 -16.41 7.05 -6.31
C LYS A 77 -15.22 6.40 -7.01
N PRO A 78 -14.08 7.08 -7.11
CA PRO A 78 -12.87 6.49 -7.66
C PRO A 78 -12.48 5.24 -6.86
N ILE A 79 -12.19 4.15 -7.55
CA ILE A 79 -11.72 2.91 -6.92
C ILE A 79 -10.35 3.20 -6.31
N SER A 80 -10.22 2.88 -5.03
CA SER A 80 -8.95 3.05 -4.32
C SER A 80 -7.91 2.05 -4.79
N THR A 81 -6.70 2.53 -5.00
CA THR A 81 -5.52 1.71 -5.25
C THR A 81 -4.63 1.57 -4.01
N ASP A 82 -5.21 1.72 -2.84
CA ASP A 82 -4.51 1.59 -1.56
C ASP A 82 -4.58 0.15 -1.06
N PHE A 83 -3.46 -0.36 -0.58
CA PHE A 83 -3.30 -1.71 -0.06
C PHE A 83 -2.76 -1.65 1.36
N LEU A 84 -3.20 -2.58 2.19
CA LEU A 84 -2.68 -2.76 3.54
C LEU A 84 -2.05 -4.15 3.65
N ILE A 85 -0.79 -4.18 4.09
CA ILE A 85 -0.06 -5.41 4.41
C ILE A 85 0.19 -5.43 5.92
N VAL A 86 -0.25 -6.49 6.56
CA VAL A 86 0.05 -6.74 7.97
C VAL A 86 0.95 -7.96 8.06
N VAL A 87 2.11 -7.80 8.67
CA VAL A 87 3.10 -8.86 8.87
C VAL A 87 3.26 -9.21 10.35
N PRO A 88 3.66 -10.43 10.71
CA PRO A 88 3.79 -10.83 12.11
C PRO A 88 4.82 -10.04 12.90
N THR A 89 6.00 -9.78 12.31
CA THR A 89 7.16 -9.22 13.03
C THR A 89 7.78 -8.03 12.31
N GLU A 90 8.57 -7.22 13.03
CA GLU A 90 9.36 -6.12 12.45
C GLU A 90 10.43 -6.62 11.47
N LYS A 91 10.99 -7.81 11.71
CA LYS A 91 11.97 -8.39 10.79
C LYS A 91 11.35 -8.71 9.44
N GLU A 92 10.15 -9.29 9.46
CA GLU A 92 9.40 -9.57 8.23
C GLU A 92 8.92 -8.29 7.55
N GLU A 93 8.54 -7.26 8.33
CA GLU A 93 8.21 -5.93 7.82
C GLU A 93 9.37 -5.37 6.97
N GLN A 94 10.60 -5.39 7.49
CA GLN A 94 11.79 -4.90 6.78
C GLN A 94 12.11 -5.73 5.53
N SER A 95 11.94 -7.06 5.61
CA SER A 95 12.13 -7.94 4.46
C SER A 95 11.13 -7.63 3.35
N VAL A 96 9.85 -7.51 3.68
CA VAL A 96 8.78 -7.20 2.71
C VAL A 96 8.99 -5.81 2.09
N ILE A 97 9.39 -4.81 2.88
CA ILE A 97 9.71 -3.46 2.36
C ILE A 97 10.84 -3.54 1.33
N SER A 98 11.93 -4.23 1.66
CA SER A 98 13.08 -4.39 0.76
C SER A 98 12.70 -5.08 -0.56
N ASP A 99 11.90 -6.13 -0.48
CA ASP A 99 11.41 -6.86 -1.64
C ASP A 99 10.50 -6.00 -2.51
N LEU A 100 9.54 -5.29 -1.90
CA LEU A 100 8.62 -4.42 -2.63
C LEU A 100 9.35 -3.26 -3.32
N MET A 101 10.37 -2.69 -2.68
CA MET A 101 11.23 -1.66 -3.30
C MET A 101 11.99 -2.22 -4.51
N ALA A 102 12.37 -3.50 -4.47
CA ALA A 102 13.07 -4.15 -5.58
C ALA A 102 12.12 -4.49 -6.76
N PHE A 103 10.86 -4.82 -6.47
CA PHE A 103 9.91 -5.29 -7.48
C PHE A 103 8.99 -4.21 -8.04
N SER A 104 8.86 -3.05 -7.39
CA SER A 104 7.90 -2.02 -7.78
C SER A 104 8.50 -0.61 -7.72
N GLU A 105 8.65 0.02 -8.89
CA GLU A 105 9.11 1.41 -9.00
C GLU A 105 7.94 2.43 -8.86
N ASP A 106 6.72 2.00 -9.18
CA ASP A 106 5.54 2.87 -9.31
C ASP A 106 4.62 2.84 -8.08
N THR A 107 5.11 2.32 -6.95
CA THR A 107 4.31 2.17 -5.73
C THR A 107 4.92 2.99 -4.60
N GLU A 108 4.08 3.74 -3.90
CA GLU A 108 4.46 4.44 -2.69
C GLU A 108 4.32 3.48 -1.50
N ILE A 109 5.43 3.17 -0.82
CA ILE A 109 5.45 2.34 0.37
C ILE A 109 5.42 3.25 1.59
N ILE A 110 4.45 3.02 2.48
CA ILE A 110 4.22 3.80 3.69
C ILE A 110 4.23 2.85 4.88
N THR A 111 5.16 3.05 5.79
CA THR A 111 5.27 2.22 6.99
C THR A 111 4.62 2.90 8.18
N LEU A 112 3.87 2.13 8.97
CA LEU A 112 3.36 2.56 10.27
C LEU A 112 4.11 1.80 11.37
N PRO A 113 5.24 2.33 11.89
CA PRO A 113 6.04 1.61 12.87
C PRO A 113 5.29 1.45 14.18
N TRP A 114 5.58 0.37 14.91
CA TRP A 114 5.13 0.21 16.29
C TRP A 114 5.87 1.18 17.21
N TRP A 115 5.23 1.56 18.31
CA TRP A 115 5.82 2.49 19.30
C TRP A 115 7.09 1.98 19.98
N ASN A 116 7.38 0.70 19.88
CA ASN A 116 8.47 0.00 20.58
C ASN A 116 8.46 0.22 22.10
N THR A 117 7.26 0.34 22.65
CA THR A 117 7.06 0.54 24.08
C THR A 117 6.46 -0.72 24.71
N VAL A 118 7.04 -1.17 25.81
CA VAL A 118 6.47 -2.25 26.61
C VAL A 118 5.36 -1.66 27.49
N PRO A 119 4.21 -2.33 27.63
CA PRO A 119 3.18 -1.91 28.57
C PRO A 119 3.79 -1.66 29.96
N TYR A 120 3.31 -0.60 30.63
CA TYR A 120 3.72 -0.22 31.99
C TYR A 120 5.16 0.34 32.14
N ARG A 121 5.89 0.56 31.08
CA ARG A 121 7.13 1.35 31.14
C ARG A 121 6.87 2.77 30.68
N SER A 122 7.27 3.75 31.50
CA SER A 122 7.36 5.15 31.07
C SER A 122 8.52 5.28 30.09
N CYS A 123 8.27 5.12 28.81
CA CYS A 123 9.26 5.38 27.79
C CYS A 123 8.96 6.74 27.17
N ALA A 124 9.95 7.60 27.14
CA ALA A 124 9.94 8.73 26.22
C ALA A 124 9.78 8.15 24.80
N LYS A 125 8.62 8.42 24.17
CA LYS A 125 8.38 8.02 22.78
C LYS A 125 9.44 8.71 21.94
N GLY A 126 10.28 7.94 21.26
CA GLY A 126 11.31 8.52 20.40
C GLY A 126 10.67 9.46 19.40
N ALA A 127 11.15 10.70 19.32
CA ALA A 127 10.62 11.71 18.41
C ALA A 127 10.56 11.22 16.97
N LEU A 128 11.49 10.36 16.56
CA LEU A 128 11.53 9.74 15.24
C LEU A 128 10.30 8.86 14.97
N VAL A 129 9.97 7.93 15.89
CA VAL A 129 8.82 7.03 15.72
C VAL A 129 7.51 7.82 15.72
N PHE A 130 7.42 8.85 16.58
CA PHE A 130 6.27 9.75 16.56
C PHE A 130 6.10 10.42 15.21
N GLY A 131 7.17 11.01 14.66
CA GLY A 131 7.16 11.67 13.35
C GLY A 131 6.81 10.73 12.21
N GLN A 132 7.36 9.51 12.21
CA GLN A 132 7.06 8.49 11.21
C GLN A 132 5.57 8.07 11.25
N ARG A 133 5.02 7.84 12.45
CA ARG A 133 3.61 7.51 12.62
C ARG A 133 2.69 8.67 12.22
N ALA A 134 3.01 9.88 12.64
CA ALA A 134 2.25 11.07 12.26
C ALA A 134 2.23 11.27 10.74
N GLY A 135 3.39 11.11 10.08
CA GLY A 135 3.51 11.17 8.62
C GLY A 135 2.71 10.08 7.90
N ALA A 136 2.75 8.84 8.38
CA ALA A 136 1.97 7.74 7.81
C ALA A 136 0.46 7.97 7.94
N LEU A 137 0.00 8.43 9.11
CA LEU A 137 -1.41 8.74 9.35
C LEU A 137 -1.87 9.95 8.54
N ALA A 138 -1.04 10.99 8.39
CA ALA A 138 -1.33 12.12 7.52
C ALA A 138 -1.50 11.68 6.05
N LYS A 139 -0.63 10.82 5.55
CA LYS A 139 -0.75 10.23 4.21
C LYS A 139 -2.01 9.39 4.05
N LEU A 140 -2.42 8.64 5.07
CA LEU A 140 -3.66 7.88 5.05
C LEU A 140 -4.89 8.82 4.93
N LEU A 141 -4.89 9.93 5.68
CA LEU A 141 -5.98 10.90 5.70
C LEU A 141 -6.04 11.78 4.45
N SER A 142 -4.91 12.04 3.79
CA SER A 142 -4.84 12.84 2.56
C SER A 142 -5.40 12.14 1.31
N ARG A 143 -6.01 10.96 1.47
CA ARG A 143 -6.59 10.18 0.37
C ARG A 143 -7.66 10.95 -0.41
N ASP A 144 -8.53 11.65 0.31
CA ASP A 144 -9.67 12.36 -0.29
C ASP A 144 -9.24 13.59 -1.08
N GLU A 145 -8.04 14.14 -0.81
CA GLU A 145 -7.50 15.33 -1.46
C GLU A 145 -6.66 14.99 -2.70
N ARG A 146 -6.35 13.72 -2.92
CA ARG A 146 -5.58 13.33 -4.10
C ARG A 146 -6.38 13.57 -5.36
N LYS A 147 -5.87 14.50 -6.17
CA LYS A 147 -6.32 14.63 -7.56
C LYS A 147 -6.18 13.27 -8.23
N VAL A 148 -7.16 12.86 -9.02
CA VAL A 148 -7.19 11.60 -9.81
C VAL A 148 -5.89 11.37 -10.63
N SER A 149 -5.03 12.38 -10.72
CA SER A 149 -3.72 12.32 -11.40
C SER A 149 -2.60 11.63 -10.61
N SER A 150 -2.78 11.28 -9.34
CA SER A 150 -1.76 10.50 -8.63
C SER A 150 -1.72 9.08 -9.19
N LYS A 151 -0.79 8.84 -10.11
CA LYS A 151 -0.62 7.57 -10.84
C LYS A 151 -0.02 6.45 -9.98
N LYS A 152 0.35 6.72 -8.72
CA LYS A 152 1.00 5.73 -7.86
C LYS A 152 0.00 5.06 -6.94
N SER A 153 0.03 3.72 -6.91
CA SER A 153 -0.63 2.94 -5.87
C SER A 153 0.10 3.11 -4.54
N ARG A 154 -0.61 3.03 -3.42
CA ARG A 154 0.00 3.08 -2.09
C ARG A 154 -0.12 1.74 -1.40
N ILE A 155 0.96 1.32 -0.76
CA ILE A 155 0.99 0.14 0.11
C ILE A 155 1.33 0.62 1.52
N PHE A 156 0.41 0.44 2.45
CA PHE A 156 0.65 0.62 3.87
C PHE A 156 1.15 -0.69 4.45
N ILE A 157 2.31 -0.66 5.09
CA ILE A 157 2.91 -1.82 5.72
C ILE A 157 3.04 -1.58 7.21
N MET A 158 2.65 -2.56 7.99
CA MET A 158 2.79 -2.52 9.45
C MET A 158 2.90 -3.93 10.02
N ASN A 159 3.59 -4.06 11.14
CA ASN A 159 3.57 -5.32 11.87
C ASN A 159 2.29 -5.46 12.71
N GLN A 160 2.02 -6.67 13.16
CA GLN A 160 0.82 -7.00 13.94
C GLN A 160 0.66 -6.11 15.18
N ARG A 161 1.76 -5.76 15.86
CA ARG A 161 1.72 -4.90 17.05
C ARG A 161 1.30 -3.47 16.71
N ALA A 162 1.80 -2.95 15.58
CA ALA A 162 1.41 -1.62 15.11
C ALA A 162 -0.06 -1.60 14.68
N PHE A 163 -0.53 -2.66 14.02
CA PHE A 163 -1.93 -2.83 13.59
C PHE A 163 -2.90 -2.87 14.77
N LEU A 164 -2.54 -3.59 15.83
CA LEU A 164 -3.37 -3.70 17.05
C LEU A 164 -3.25 -2.47 17.97
N THR A 165 -2.36 -1.54 17.68
CA THR A 165 -2.20 -0.32 18.47
C THR A 165 -3.27 0.70 18.11
N PRO A 166 -4.05 1.22 19.09
CA PRO A 166 -5.04 2.24 18.83
C PRO A 166 -4.44 3.49 18.15
N VAL A 167 -5.17 4.02 17.20
CA VAL A 167 -4.84 5.28 16.53
C VAL A 167 -5.90 6.34 16.87
N PRO A 168 -5.54 7.64 16.92
CA PRO A 168 -6.51 8.68 17.15
C PRO A 168 -7.58 8.73 16.05
N PRO A 169 -8.82 9.16 16.36
CA PRO A 169 -9.86 9.32 15.36
C PRO A 169 -9.44 10.25 14.21
N ALA A 170 -9.90 9.95 13.00
CA ALA A 170 -9.56 10.73 11.81
C ALA A 170 -9.90 12.24 11.95
N GLN A 171 -11.05 12.56 12.57
CA GLN A 171 -11.45 13.94 12.82
C GLN A 171 -10.47 14.69 13.73
N TYR A 172 -9.93 14.01 14.75
CA TYR A 172 -8.93 14.59 15.62
C TYR A 172 -7.61 14.84 14.89
N LEU A 173 -7.16 13.87 14.10
CA LEU A 173 -5.91 13.99 13.35
C LEU A 173 -5.96 15.09 12.29
N LYS A 174 -7.09 15.27 11.62
CA LYS A 174 -7.28 16.32 10.59
C LYS A 174 -7.03 17.73 11.12
N GLN A 175 -7.23 17.98 12.40
CA GLN A 175 -6.98 19.30 13.03
C GLN A 175 -5.49 19.65 13.11
N PHE A 176 -4.59 18.66 13.01
CA PHE A 176 -3.14 18.85 13.13
C PHE A 176 -2.40 18.68 11.79
N ILE A 177 -3.13 18.46 10.71
CA ILE A 177 -2.54 18.33 9.37
C ILE A 177 -2.70 19.65 8.64
N PHE A 178 -1.57 20.27 8.33
CA PHE A 178 -1.52 21.51 7.57
C PHE A 178 -0.80 21.27 6.26
N ASN A 179 -1.43 21.66 5.16
CA ASN A 179 -0.79 21.69 3.85
C ASN A 179 -0.17 23.08 3.67
N LEU A 180 1.16 23.09 3.52
CA LEU A 180 1.89 24.32 3.25
C LEU A 180 2.21 24.37 1.75
N GLU A 181 1.76 25.42 1.08
CA GLU A 181 2.12 25.71 -0.31
C GLU A 181 3.15 26.85 -0.34
N VAL A 182 4.12 26.76 -1.28
CA VAL A 182 5.11 27.83 -1.46
C VAL A 182 4.38 29.11 -1.88
N GLY A 183 4.52 30.17 -1.07
CA GLY A 183 3.86 31.46 -1.31
C GLY A 183 2.61 31.73 -0.45
N GLN A 184 2.24 30.83 0.44
CA GLN A 184 1.28 31.12 1.51
C GLN A 184 1.95 31.91 2.64
N SER A 185 1.39 33.08 2.94
CA SER A 185 1.76 33.91 4.09
C SER A 185 0.76 33.73 5.22
#